data_e356205f5a865106194656e6b82015cd
#
_entry.id   e356205f5a865106194656e6b82015cd
#
_cell.length_a   1.000
_cell.length_b   1.000
_cell.length_c   1.000
_cell.angle_alpha   90.00
_cell.angle_beta   90.00
_cell.angle_gamma   90.00
#
_symmetry.space_group_name_H-M   'P 1'
#
loop_
_entity.id
_entity.type
_entity.pdbx_description
1 polymer ?
#
loop_
_entity_poly.entity_id
_entity_poly.type
_entity_poly.pdbx_seq_one_letter_code
_entity_poly.pdbx_strand_id
1 'polypeptide(L)'
;GFSLFFFTSFSFVFAQNSINHFLKPADSLNRSRRNVAVVAESALSVGALVSLNQLWYADYPQSDFHFINDNGEWLQMDKAGHVFSSYQLGRFSKELFQWCGMSQKNQLLYGSTFGFAFLTAVELMDGYSSQWGASVGDVAANASGTALYVSQELLWGEQRIVPKFSFHTTAYASARPDILGNSWNEQIIKDYNGQTYWLSFNCHSFIKKSSIPNWLNLAFGYGAEGMITGNAELVNTIFLPESQRHRQF
;
A
#
# COMPACT_ATOMS: atom_id res chain seq x y z
N GLY A 1 36.03 -18.79 -36.11
CA GLY A 1 34.99 -17.82 -35.64
C GLY A 1 33.65 -18.44 -35.31
N PHE A 2 33.40 -19.73 -35.60
CA PHE A 2 32.11 -20.40 -35.35
C PHE A 2 31.96 -20.96 -33.94
N SER A 3 33.07 -21.23 -33.23
CA SER A 3 33.00 -21.84 -31.90
C SER A 3 32.60 -20.86 -30.79
N LEU A 4 32.85 -19.55 -30.92
CA LEU A 4 32.52 -18.55 -29.88
C LEU A 4 31.01 -18.27 -29.83
N PHE A 5 30.29 -18.35 -30.97
CA PHE A 5 28.85 -18.12 -31.02
C PHE A 5 28.02 -19.22 -30.35
N PHE A 6 28.51 -20.46 -30.38
CA PHE A 6 27.83 -21.60 -29.74
C PHE A 6 27.93 -21.55 -28.21
N PHE A 7 29.06 -21.11 -27.66
CA PHE A 7 29.24 -20.99 -26.19
C PHE A 7 28.39 -19.88 -25.58
N THR A 8 28.24 -18.75 -26.26
CA THR A 8 27.38 -17.66 -25.76
C THR A 8 25.91 -18.03 -25.81
N SER A 9 25.44 -18.74 -26.83
CA SER A 9 24.04 -19.20 -26.90
C SER A 9 23.67 -20.19 -25.79
N PHE A 10 24.57 -21.12 -25.43
CA PHE A 10 24.35 -22.06 -24.34
C PHE A 10 24.31 -21.40 -23.00
N SER A 11 25.16 -20.41 -22.73
CA SER A 11 25.16 -19.66 -21.47
C SER A 11 23.87 -18.87 -21.28
N PHE A 12 23.32 -18.26 -22.33
CA PHE A 12 22.04 -17.54 -22.27
C PHE A 12 20.86 -18.49 -21.98
N VAL A 13 20.82 -19.67 -22.58
CA VAL A 13 19.75 -20.66 -22.35
C VAL A 13 19.79 -21.20 -20.92
N PHE A 14 20.97 -21.48 -20.36
CA PHE A 14 21.11 -21.92 -18.96
C PHE A 14 20.73 -20.82 -17.98
N ALA A 15 21.11 -19.55 -18.23
CA ALA A 15 20.73 -18.43 -17.39
C ALA A 15 19.21 -18.20 -17.41
N GLN A 16 18.58 -18.29 -18.58
CA GLN A 16 17.13 -18.12 -18.74
C GLN A 16 16.33 -19.24 -18.05
N ASN A 17 16.77 -20.49 -18.15
CA ASN A 17 16.17 -21.61 -17.45
C ASN A 17 16.33 -21.48 -15.93
N SER A 18 17.48 -21.03 -15.43
CA SER A 18 17.74 -20.78 -14.02
C SER A 18 16.85 -19.66 -13.47
N ILE A 19 16.70 -18.56 -14.20
CA ILE A 19 15.81 -17.43 -13.82
C ILE A 19 14.36 -17.89 -13.82
N ASN A 20 13.91 -18.60 -14.85
CA ASN A 20 12.54 -19.12 -14.92
C ASN A 20 12.23 -20.08 -13.78
N HIS A 21 13.17 -20.93 -13.38
CA HIS A 21 13.02 -21.81 -12.21
C HIS A 21 12.99 -21.03 -10.90
N PHE A 22 13.79 -19.98 -10.79
CA PHE A 22 13.81 -19.11 -9.60
C PHE A 22 12.49 -18.34 -9.43
N LEU A 23 11.90 -17.84 -10.50
CA LEU A 23 10.67 -17.05 -10.48
C LEU A 23 9.41 -17.90 -10.20
N LYS A 24 9.45 -19.21 -10.47
CA LYS A 24 8.32 -20.10 -10.18
C LYS A 24 8.18 -20.35 -8.67
N PRO A 25 6.94 -20.40 -8.15
CA PRO A 25 6.68 -20.90 -6.80
C PRO A 25 7.28 -22.30 -6.61
N ALA A 26 7.79 -22.56 -5.42
CA ALA A 26 8.27 -23.90 -5.07
C ALA A 26 7.07 -24.84 -4.84
N ASP A 27 7.17 -26.09 -5.31
CA ASP A 27 6.11 -27.11 -5.17
C ASP A 27 5.86 -27.53 -3.72
N SER A 28 6.86 -27.31 -2.86
CA SER A 28 6.79 -27.55 -1.42
C SER A 28 7.64 -26.53 -0.69
N LEU A 29 7.51 -26.46 0.66
CA LEU A 29 8.20 -25.46 1.47
C LEU A 29 9.72 -25.48 1.24
N ASN A 30 10.21 -24.43 0.59
CA ASN A 30 11.64 -24.13 0.46
C ASN A 30 12.08 -23.27 1.64
N ARG A 31 12.74 -23.89 2.62
CA ARG A 31 13.19 -23.21 3.85
C ARG A 31 14.19 -22.09 3.59
N SER A 32 15.05 -22.23 2.58
CA SER A 32 16.01 -21.19 2.22
C SER A 32 15.30 -19.94 1.69
N ARG A 33 14.39 -20.12 0.72
CA ARG A 33 13.57 -19.01 0.18
C ARG A 33 12.77 -18.34 1.29
N ARG A 34 12.12 -19.12 2.16
CA ARG A 34 11.36 -18.58 3.29
C ARG A 34 12.22 -17.73 4.23
N ASN A 35 13.41 -18.24 4.61
CA ASN A 35 14.29 -17.51 5.52
C ASN A 35 14.76 -16.19 4.88
N VAL A 36 15.15 -16.22 3.60
CA VAL A 36 15.52 -15.01 2.86
C VAL A 36 14.34 -14.03 2.78
N ALA A 37 13.14 -14.53 2.46
CA ALA A 37 11.93 -13.71 2.38
C ALA A 37 11.63 -13.01 3.71
N VAL A 38 11.62 -13.77 4.82
CA VAL A 38 11.36 -13.22 6.16
C VAL A 38 12.42 -12.18 6.55
N VAL A 39 13.70 -12.47 6.33
CA VAL A 39 14.79 -11.51 6.64
C VAL A 39 14.65 -10.25 5.79
N ALA A 40 14.42 -10.39 4.48
CA ALA A 40 14.26 -9.25 3.58
C ALA A 40 13.04 -8.40 3.93
N GLU A 41 11.88 -9.03 4.17
CA GLU A 41 10.64 -8.36 4.57
C GLU A 41 10.81 -7.63 5.90
N SER A 42 11.45 -8.28 6.89
CA SER A 42 11.74 -7.64 8.19
C SER A 42 12.70 -6.45 8.04
N ALA A 43 13.76 -6.60 7.25
CA ALA A 43 14.73 -5.51 7.02
C ALA A 43 14.08 -4.32 6.28
N LEU A 44 13.26 -4.60 5.26
CA LEU A 44 12.50 -3.56 4.55
C LEU A 44 11.49 -2.87 5.47
N SER A 45 10.81 -3.63 6.34
CA SER A 45 9.87 -3.07 7.31
C SER A 45 10.55 -2.14 8.30
N VAL A 46 11.67 -2.56 8.88
CA VAL A 46 12.46 -1.71 9.79
C VAL A 46 12.95 -0.47 9.05
N GLY A 47 13.49 -0.64 7.84
CA GLY A 47 13.94 0.50 7.01
C GLY A 47 12.81 1.47 6.69
N ALA A 48 11.60 0.95 6.38
CA ALA A 48 10.42 1.78 6.13
C ALA A 48 9.98 2.53 7.40
N LEU A 49 9.89 1.86 8.56
CA LEU A 49 9.52 2.51 9.83
C LEU A 49 10.54 3.59 10.22
N VAL A 50 11.84 3.34 10.03
CA VAL A 50 12.88 4.36 10.26
C VAL A 50 12.72 5.53 9.30
N SER A 51 12.44 5.28 8.02
CA SER A 51 12.20 6.34 7.03
C SER A 51 10.94 7.15 7.36
N LEU A 52 9.85 6.49 7.75
CA LEU A 52 8.64 7.15 8.21
C LEU A 52 8.92 8.00 9.44
N ASN A 53 9.72 7.49 10.39
CA ASN A 53 10.11 8.27 11.56
C ASN A 53 10.82 9.57 11.18
N GLN A 54 11.73 9.53 10.21
CA GLN A 54 12.43 10.72 9.74
C GLN A 54 11.52 11.70 8.97
N LEU A 55 10.52 11.18 8.24
CA LEU A 55 9.64 11.99 7.42
C LEU A 55 8.50 12.69 8.20
N TRP A 56 8.04 12.07 9.30
CA TRP A 56 6.87 12.54 10.03
C TRP A 56 7.12 12.91 11.49
N TYR A 57 7.99 12.16 12.20
CA TYR A 57 8.04 12.26 13.66
C TYR A 57 9.30 12.95 14.19
N ALA A 58 10.44 12.92 13.45
CA ALA A 58 11.72 13.36 13.97
C ALA A 58 11.77 14.84 14.37
N ASP A 59 10.95 15.68 13.74
CA ASP A 59 10.89 17.12 14.01
C ASP A 59 9.93 17.49 15.15
N TYR A 60 9.21 16.52 15.72
CA TYR A 60 8.23 16.75 16.78
C TYR A 60 8.61 16.04 18.06
N PRO A 61 8.28 16.63 19.25
CA PRO A 61 8.48 15.97 20.53
C PRO A 61 7.66 14.69 20.65
N GLN A 62 8.16 13.74 21.42
CA GLN A 62 7.38 12.60 21.86
C GLN A 62 6.39 13.02 22.97
N SER A 63 5.29 12.31 23.08
CA SER A 63 4.27 12.44 24.10
C SER A 63 3.98 11.11 24.78
N ASP A 64 3.20 11.12 25.84
CA ASP A 64 2.56 9.92 26.35
C ASP A 64 1.60 9.36 25.29
N PHE A 65 1.45 8.04 25.24
CA PHE A 65 0.57 7.39 24.28
C PHE A 65 -0.86 7.89 24.39
N HIS A 66 -1.43 8.32 23.28
CA HIS A 66 -2.80 8.82 23.25
C HIS A 66 -3.52 8.45 21.94
N PHE A 67 -4.85 8.46 22.02
CA PHE A 67 -5.72 8.29 20.86
C PHE A 67 -6.29 9.62 20.40
N ILE A 68 -6.51 9.72 19.09
CA ILE A 68 -7.24 10.85 18.49
C ILE A 68 -8.41 10.33 17.64
N ASN A 69 -9.32 11.23 17.31
CA ASN A 69 -10.36 10.99 16.33
C ASN A 69 -10.14 11.90 15.12
N ASP A 70 -9.42 11.39 14.14
CA ASP A 70 -9.08 12.05 12.89
C ASP A 70 -10.01 11.67 11.72
N ASN A 71 -11.14 11.00 11.99
CA ASN A 71 -12.08 10.55 10.96
C ASN A 71 -12.64 11.68 10.08
N GLY A 72 -12.59 12.94 10.53
CA GLY A 72 -12.98 14.11 9.75
C GLY A 72 -11.83 14.73 8.94
N GLU A 73 -10.60 14.32 9.19
CA GLU A 73 -9.43 14.93 8.58
C GLU A 73 -9.20 14.47 7.12
N TRP A 74 -8.52 15.32 6.37
CA TRP A 74 -8.11 15.06 4.97
C TRP A 74 -9.22 14.53 4.07
N LEU A 75 -10.50 14.82 4.38
CA LEU A 75 -11.67 14.25 3.70
C LEU A 75 -11.60 12.72 3.59
N GLN A 76 -11.01 12.04 4.57
CA GLN A 76 -10.84 10.58 4.65
C GLN A 76 -9.90 9.96 3.59
N MET A 77 -9.09 10.78 2.90
CA MET A 77 -8.07 10.29 1.97
C MET A 77 -7.04 9.40 2.67
N ASP A 78 -6.69 9.75 3.91
CA ASP A 78 -5.84 8.97 4.79
C ASP A 78 -6.39 7.54 5.00
N LYS A 79 -7.66 7.42 5.36
CA LYS A 79 -8.34 6.12 5.52
C LYS A 79 -8.33 5.28 4.24
N ALA A 80 -8.51 5.93 3.08
CA ALA A 80 -8.39 5.27 1.78
C ALA A 80 -6.96 4.77 1.54
N GLY A 81 -5.95 5.54 1.96
CA GLY A 81 -4.54 5.15 1.94
C GLY A 81 -4.25 3.93 2.80
N HIS A 82 -4.79 3.88 4.02
CA HIS A 82 -4.68 2.74 4.93
C HIS A 82 -5.31 1.46 4.36
N VAL A 83 -6.52 1.54 3.79
CA VAL A 83 -7.18 0.41 3.10
C VAL A 83 -6.32 -0.09 1.94
N PHE A 84 -5.86 0.81 1.07
CA PHE A 84 -5.03 0.47 -0.08
C PHE A 84 -3.71 -0.18 0.37
N SER A 85 -3.00 0.43 1.30
CA SER A 85 -1.68 0.00 1.73
C SER A 85 -1.73 -1.36 2.43
N SER A 86 -2.69 -1.58 3.34
CA SER A 86 -2.83 -2.87 4.03
C SER A 86 -3.18 -4.01 3.07
N TYR A 87 -4.03 -3.74 2.06
CA TYR A 87 -4.35 -4.70 1.00
C TYR A 87 -3.09 -5.05 0.18
N GLN A 88 -2.36 -4.05 -0.31
CA GLN A 88 -1.22 -4.29 -1.21
C GLN A 88 -0.03 -4.93 -0.48
N LEU A 89 0.26 -4.51 0.75
CA LEU A 89 1.30 -5.13 1.57
C LEU A 89 0.96 -6.59 1.90
N GLY A 90 -0.29 -6.86 2.27
CA GLY A 90 -0.76 -8.21 2.52
C GLY A 90 -0.72 -9.10 1.27
N ARG A 91 -1.09 -8.56 0.11
CA ARG A 91 -0.97 -9.23 -1.18
C ARG A 91 0.49 -9.58 -1.49
N PHE A 92 1.38 -8.60 -1.41
CA PHE A 92 2.81 -8.80 -1.69
C PHE A 92 3.42 -9.87 -0.80
N SER A 93 3.20 -9.81 0.49
CA SER A 93 3.72 -10.79 1.45
C SER A 93 3.14 -12.19 1.22
N LYS A 94 1.84 -12.30 0.91
CA LYS A 94 1.22 -13.59 0.55
C LYS A 94 1.84 -14.19 -0.71
N GLU A 95 2.04 -13.39 -1.76
CA GLU A 95 2.68 -13.83 -3.00
C GLU A 95 4.14 -14.25 -2.76
N LEU A 96 4.86 -13.54 -1.88
CA LEU A 96 6.22 -13.88 -1.46
C LEU A 96 6.26 -15.23 -0.74
N PHE A 97 5.33 -15.50 0.17
CA PHE A 97 5.24 -16.80 0.87
C PHE A 97 4.74 -17.92 -0.04
N GLN A 98 3.93 -17.60 -1.04
CA GLN A 98 3.57 -18.55 -2.11
C GLN A 98 4.80 -18.94 -2.92
N TRP A 99 5.66 -17.99 -3.28
CA TRP A 99 6.93 -18.27 -3.95
C TRP A 99 7.85 -19.17 -3.14
N CYS A 100 7.78 -19.09 -1.80
CA CYS A 100 8.50 -19.96 -0.89
C CYS A 100 7.92 -21.40 -0.81
N GLY A 101 6.75 -21.66 -1.41
CA GLY A 101 6.07 -22.97 -1.33
C GLY A 101 5.41 -23.23 0.03
N MET A 102 5.02 -22.17 0.76
CA MET A 102 4.26 -22.31 2.01
C MET A 102 2.83 -22.79 1.71
N SER A 103 2.21 -23.47 2.68
CA SER A 103 0.80 -23.87 2.56
C SER A 103 -0.12 -22.65 2.46
N GLN A 104 -1.24 -22.76 1.74
CA GLN A 104 -2.22 -21.68 1.59
C GLN A 104 -2.66 -21.07 2.93
N LYS A 105 -2.89 -21.92 3.94
CA LYS A 105 -3.23 -21.47 5.29
C LYS A 105 -2.16 -20.51 5.85
N ASN A 106 -0.88 -20.86 5.71
CA ASN A 106 0.21 -20.05 6.23
C ASN A 106 0.44 -18.80 5.38
N GLN A 107 0.24 -18.86 4.06
CA GLN A 107 0.27 -17.70 3.18
C GLN A 107 -0.79 -16.67 3.61
N LEU A 108 -2.02 -17.12 3.90
CA LEU A 108 -3.09 -16.23 4.35
C LEU A 108 -2.83 -15.70 5.77
N LEU A 109 -2.42 -16.57 6.69
CA LEU A 109 -2.25 -16.19 8.09
C LEU A 109 -1.07 -15.22 8.29
N TYR A 110 0.08 -15.49 7.68
CA TYR A 110 1.28 -14.68 7.89
C TYR A 110 1.49 -13.63 6.80
N GLY A 111 1.20 -13.99 5.53
CA GLY A 111 1.37 -13.07 4.41
C GLY A 111 0.26 -12.03 4.36
N SER A 112 -0.99 -12.46 4.22
CA SER A 112 -2.09 -11.51 4.01
C SER A 112 -2.34 -10.56 5.19
N THR A 113 -1.97 -10.93 6.42
CA THR A 113 -2.10 -10.08 7.61
C THR A 113 -0.91 -9.15 7.84
N PHE A 114 0.15 -9.28 7.05
CA PHE A 114 1.36 -8.48 7.20
C PHE A 114 1.07 -6.98 7.08
N GLY A 115 0.25 -6.58 6.09
CA GLY A 115 -0.11 -5.18 5.89
C GLY A 115 -0.82 -4.57 7.10
N PHE A 116 -1.74 -5.31 7.71
CA PHE A 116 -2.40 -4.91 8.96
C PHE A 116 -1.39 -4.73 10.10
N ALA A 117 -0.50 -5.71 10.29
CA ALA A 117 0.50 -5.66 11.36
C ALA A 117 1.47 -4.47 11.19
N PHE A 118 1.97 -4.25 9.97
CA PHE A 118 2.88 -3.16 9.64
C PHE A 118 2.24 -1.78 9.89
N LEU A 119 1.03 -1.56 9.36
CA LEU A 119 0.34 -0.29 9.54
C LEU A 119 -0.14 -0.07 10.97
N THR A 120 -0.44 -1.14 11.72
CA THR A 120 -0.71 -1.02 13.16
C THR A 120 0.55 -0.57 13.93
N ALA A 121 1.75 -0.97 13.48
CA ALA A 121 2.98 -0.45 14.06
C ALA A 121 3.17 1.05 13.76
N VAL A 122 2.72 1.54 12.60
CA VAL A 122 2.68 2.99 12.30
C VAL A 122 1.72 3.70 13.25
N GLU A 123 0.51 3.17 13.48
CA GLU A 123 -0.45 3.74 14.45
C GLU A 123 0.12 3.82 15.88
N LEU A 124 0.96 2.85 16.25
CA LEU A 124 1.65 2.93 17.55
C LEU A 124 2.68 4.08 17.57
N MET A 125 3.34 4.37 16.46
CA MET A 125 4.26 5.51 16.36
C MET A 125 3.48 6.82 16.42
N ASP A 126 2.34 6.94 15.76
CA ASP A 126 1.43 8.09 15.83
C ASP A 126 0.98 8.34 17.26
N GLY A 127 0.63 7.28 18.00
CA GLY A 127 0.19 7.36 19.38
C GLY A 127 1.20 7.97 20.35
N TYR A 128 2.51 7.90 20.04
CA TYR A 128 3.58 8.51 20.85
C TYR A 128 4.05 9.86 20.32
N SER A 129 3.49 10.39 19.24
CA SER A 129 3.85 11.70 18.70
C SER A 129 2.99 12.81 19.30
N SER A 130 3.60 13.95 19.67
CA SER A 130 2.83 15.12 20.14
C SER A 130 2.00 15.78 19.03
N GLN A 131 2.28 15.49 17.75
CA GLN A 131 1.61 16.09 16.61
C GLN A 131 0.45 15.23 16.09
N TRP A 132 0.55 13.92 16.25
CA TRP A 132 -0.45 12.94 15.84
C TRP A 132 -0.96 12.18 17.07
N GLY A 133 -1.69 11.13 16.88
CA GLY A 133 -2.16 10.20 17.88
C GLY A 133 -2.66 8.94 17.21
N ALA A 134 -2.75 7.83 17.94
CA ALA A 134 -3.26 6.58 17.39
C ALA A 134 -4.75 6.73 17.02
N SER A 135 -5.11 6.32 15.79
CA SER A 135 -6.47 6.40 15.27
C SER A 135 -7.15 5.03 15.23
N VAL A 136 -8.25 4.88 15.93
CA VAL A 136 -9.11 3.69 15.80
C VAL A 136 -9.69 3.59 14.39
N GLY A 137 -9.90 4.73 13.70
CA GLY A 137 -10.34 4.79 12.31
C GLY A 137 -9.33 4.16 11.37
N ASP A 138 -8.02 4.42 11.57
CA ASP A 138 -6.96 3.86 10.75
C ASP A 138 -6.72 2.38 11.00
N VAL A 139 -6.81 1.94 12.25
CA VAL A 139 -6.81 0.51 12.57
C VAL A 139 -7.98 -0.21 11.88
N ALA A 140 -9.17 0.39 11.86
CA ALA A 140 -10.33 -0.17 11.16
C ALA A 140 -10.14 -0.17 9.63
N ALA A 141 -9.53 0.88 9.07
CA ALA A 141 -9.18 0.95 7.64
C ALA A 141 -8.14 -0.13 7.28
N ASN A 142 -7.10 -0.31 8.11
CA ASN A 142 -6.10 -1.37 7.96
C ASN A 142 -6.75 -2.76 7.97
N ALA A 143 -7.64 -3.01 8.93
CA ALA A 143 -8.40 -4.25 9.01
C ALA A 143 -9.28 -4.47 7.77
N SER A 144 -9.91 -3.40 7.24
CA SER A 144 -10.78 -3.46 6.07
C SER A 144 -10.03 -3.83 4.80
N GLY A 145 -8.83 -3.26 4.57
CA GLY A 145 -7.99 -3.60 3.42
C GLY A 145 -7.52 -5.06 3.46
N THR A 146 -7.06 -5.52 4.63
CA THR A 146 -6.69 -6.92 4.85
C THR A 146 -7.89 -7.86 4.67
N ALA A 147 -9.06 -7.51 5.23
CA ALA A 147 -10.28 -8.30 5.08
C ALA A 147 -10.75 -8.37 3.62
N LEU A 148 -10.63 -7.27 2.86
CA LEU A 148 -10.93 -7.26 1.43
C LEU A 148 -10.05 -8.25 0.66
N TYR A 149 -8.76 -8.34 0.99
CA TYR A 149 -7.86 -9.30 0.37
C TYR A 149 -8.19 -10.75 0.76
N VAL A 150 -8.25 -11.01 2.06
CA VAL A 150 -8.41 -12.37 2.61
C VAL A 150 -9.75 -12.97 2.23
N SER A 151 -10.84 -12.19 2.28
CA SER A 151 -12.17 -12.68 1.92
C SER A 151 -12.25 -13.15 0.47
N GLN A 152 -11.61 -12.46 -0.46
CA GLN A 152 -11.57 -12.84 -1.87
C GLN A 152 -10.77 -14.13 -2.09
N GLU A 153 -9.62 -14.29 -1.41
CA GLU A 153 -8.85 -15.53 -1.45
C GLU A 153 -9.65 -16.73 -0.91
N LEU A 154 -10.39 -16.52 0.18
CA LEU A 154 -11.20 -17.59 0.80
C LEU A 154 -12.45 -17.93 -0.01
N LEU A 155 -13.15 -16.94 -0.56
CA LEU A 155 -14.41 -17.13 -1.25
C LEU A 155 -14.22 -17.54 -2.72
N TRP A 156 -13.20 -17.01 -3.38
CA TRP A 156 -13.05 -17.14 -4.83
C TRP A 156 -11.70 -17.74 -5.26
N GLY A 157 -10.69 -17.72 -4.39
CA GLY A 157 -9.31 -18.10 -4.75
C GLY A 157 -8.66 -17.15 -5.75
N GLU A 158 -9.26 -15.99 -5.99
CA GLU A 158 -8.79 -14.96 -6.92
C GLU A 158 -9.23 -13.56 -6.47
N GLN A 159 -8.46 -12.54 -6.82
CA GLN A 159 -8.77 -11.14 -6.53
C GLN A 159 -9.58 -10.53 -7.67
N ARG A 160 -10.89 -10.36 -7.46
CA ARG A 160 -11.83 -9.76 -8.43
C ARG A 160 -12.00 -8.27 -8.25
N ILE A 161 -11.77 -7.78 -7.04
CA ILE A 161 -11.84 -6.38 -6.64
C ILE A 161 -10.45 -5.98 -6.15
N VAL A 162 -9.79 -5.10 -6.89
CA VAL A 162 -8.40 -4.71 -6.61
C VAL A 162 -8.32 -3.22 -6.36
N PRO A 163 -7.90 -2.79 -5.15
CA PRO A 163 -7.56 -1.40 -4.90
C PRO A 163 -6.35 -1.00 -5.74
N LYS A 164 -6.45 0.17 -6.40
CA LYS A 164 -5.35 0.76 -7.18
C LYS A 164 -5.12 2.19 -6.73
N PHE A 165 -3.98 2.75 -7.10
CA PHE A 165 -3.54 4.09 -6.74
C PHE A 165 -3.04 4.82 -7.97
N SER A 166 -3.34 6.11 -8.04
CA SER A 166 -2.72 7.04 -8.97
C SER A 166 -2.38 8.35 -8.26
N PHE A 167 -1.36 9.02 -8.75
CA PHE A 167 -0.89 10.28 -8.20
C PHE A 167 -0.55 11.26 -9.32
N HIS A 168 -0.83 12.55 -9.07
CA HIS A 168 -0.35 13.67 -9.86
C HIS A 168 0.12 14.79 -8.94
N THR A 169 1.06 15.61 -9.38
CA THR A 169 1.55 16.76 -8.61
C THR A 169 0.51 17.88 -8.59
N THR A 170 0.39 18.57 -7.45
CA THR A 170 -0.57 19.66 -7.27
C THR A 170 0.13 20.99 -6.97
N ALA A 171 -0.59 22.09 -7.16
CA ALA A 171 -0.12 23.42 -6.74
C ALA A 171 -0.15 23.59 -5.21
N TYR A 172 -0.93 22.76 -4.49
CA TYR A 172 -1.06 22.81 -3.03
C TYR A 172 0.24 22.48 -2.32
N ALA A 173 1.01 21.51 -2.83
CA ALA A 173 2.31 21.16 -2.27
C ALA A 173 3.30 22.32 -2.28
N SER A 174 3.26 23.18 -3.32
CA SER A 174 4.09 24.38 -3.38
C SER A 174 3.69 25.44 -2.35
N ALA A 175 2.41 25.48 -1.97
CA ALA A 175 1.91 26.42 -0.96
C ALA A 175 2.21 25.99 0.48
N ARG A 176 2.28 24.66 0.73
CA ARG A 176 2.53 24.08 2.05
C ARG A 176 3.51 22.90 1.98
N PRO A 177 4.77 23.14 1.57
CA PRO A 177 5.76 22.08 1.38
C PRO A 177 6.13 21.34 2.67
N ASP A 178 6.06 22.03 3.80
CA ASP A 178 6.25 21.48 5.15
C ASP A 178 5.26 20.36 5.49
N ILE A 179 4.02 20.44 5.01
CA ILE A 179 2.95 19.48 5.28
C ILE A 179 2.73 18.52 4.11
N LEU A 180 2.71 19.05 2.88
CA LEU A 180 2.35 18.30 1.68
C LEU A 180 3.55 17.74 0.91
N GLY A 181 4.77 18.00 1.39
CA GLY A 181 6.01 17.48 0.86
C GLY A 181 6.79 18.43 -0.04
N ASN A 182 8.08 18.50 0.19
CA ASN A 182 9.05 19.34 -0.54
C ASN A 182 9.51 18.71 -1.86
N SER A 183 9.51 17.37 -1.94
CA SER A 183 9.99 16.61 -3.08
C SER A 183 8.88 15.76 -3.66
N TRP A 184 9.05 15.32 -4.91
CA TRP A 184 8.09 14.43 -5.56
C TRP A 184 7.82 13.14 -4.76
N ASN A 185 8.88 12.57 -4.16
CA ASN A 185 8.75 11.37 -3.33
C ASN A 185 7.93 11.62 -2.06
N GLU A 186 8.09 12.79 -1.44
CA GLU A 186 7.30 13.17 -0.28
C GLU A 186 5.85 13.47 -0.66
N GLN A 187 5.63 14.18 -1.79
CA GLN A 187 4.30 14.53 -2.26
C GLN A 187 3.44 13.30 -2.56
N ILE A 188 4.02 12.22 -3.14
CA ILE A 188 3.28 10.98 -3.35
C ILE A 188 2.66 10.45 -2.06
N ILE A 189 3.32 10.67 -0.92
CA ILE A 189 2.90 10.11 0.37
C ILE A 189 2.09 11.14 1.17
N LYS A 190 2.44 12.44 1.09
CA LYS A 190 1.88 13.49 1.94
C LYS A 190 0.79 14.33 1.25
N ASP A 191 0.85 14.52 -0.07
CA ASP A 191 -0.11 15.38 -0.77
C ASP A 191 -1.36 14.60 -1.17
N TYR A 192 -2.29 14.50 -0.26
CA TYR A 192 -3.60 13.87 -0.49
C TYR A 192 -4.41 14.50 -1.62
N ASN A 193 -4.13 15.76 -2.01
CA ASN A 193 -4.83 16.39 -3.15
C ASN A 193 -4.46 15.76 -4.49
N GLY A 194 -3.26 15.21 -4.61
CA GLY A 194 -2.79 14.55 -5.83
C GLY A 194 -3.12 13.07 -5.91
N GLN A 195 -3.63 12.48 -4.82
CA GLN A 195 -3.89 11.06 -4.72
C GLN A 195 -5.31 10.71 -5.18
N THR A 196 -5.44 9.57 -5.87
CA THR A 196 -6.75 8.97 -6.15
C THR A 196 -6.66 7.47 -5.89
N TYR A 197 -7.57 6.96 -5.08
CA TYR A 197 -7.73 5.54 -4.78
C TYR A 197 -8.88 4.97 -5.57
N TRP A 198 -8.65 3.85 -6.24
CA TRP A 198 -9.60 3.20 -7.14
C TRP A 198 -9.96 1.82 -6.63
N LEU A 199 -11.23 1.46 -6.71
CA LEU A 199 -11.67 0.07 -6.64
C LEU A 199 -11.95 -0.43 -8.05
N SER A 200 -11.13 -1.38 -8.52
CA SER A 200 -11.19 -1.94 -9.88
C SER A 200 -11.82 -3.33 -9.84
N PHE A 201 -12.96 -3.49 -10.49
CA PHE A 201 -13.75 -4.71 -10.55
C PHE A 201 -13.53 -5.41 -11.88
N ASN A 202 -13.09 -6.68 -11.87
CA ASN A 202 -12.93 -7.46 -13.08
C ASN A 202 -14.30 -8.00 -13.54
N CYS A 203 -14.84 -7.46 -14.63
CA CYS A 203 -16.19 -7.82 -15.11
C CYS A 203 -16.31 -9.29 -15.50
N HIS A 204 -15.27 -9.87 -16.12
CA HIS A 204 -15.29 -11.27 -16.55
C HIS A 204 -15.33 -12.25 -15.37
N SER A 205 -14.63 -11.95 -14.27
CA SER A 205 -14.60 -12.81 -13.09
C SER A 205 -15.96 -12.95 -12.40
N PHE A 206 -16.84 -11.94 -12.55
CA PHE A 206 -18.20 -12.01 -12.02
C PHE A 206 -19.19 -12.64 -13.02
N ILE A 207 -18.96 -12.49 -14.33
CA ILE A 207 -19.90 -12.95 -15.39
C ILE A 207 -19.16 -13.94 -16.31
N LYS A 208 -18.81 -15.11 -15.77
CA LYS A 208 -17.94 -16.11 -16.43
C LYS A 208 -18.44 -16.67 -17.77
N LYS A 209 -19.73 -16.55 -18.10
CA LYS A 209 -20.32 -17.08 -19.35
C LYS A 209 -20.50 -16.00 -20.43
N SER A 210 -19.95 -14.83 -20.24
CA SER A 210 -20.10 -13.70 -21.15
C SER A 210 -18.99 -13.63 -22.20
N SER A 211 -19.26 -12.91 -23.27
CA SER A 211 -18.24 -12.48 -24.24
C SER A 211 -17.37 -11.32 -23.75
N ILE A 212 -17.48 -10.97 -22.47
CA ILE A 212 -16.68 -9.89 -21.85
C ILE A 212 -15.21 -10.31 -21.83
N PRO A 213 -14.30 -9.48 -22.37
CA PRO A 213 -12.89 -9.77 -22.34
C PRO A 213 -12.32 -9.84 -20.90
N ASN A 214 -11.40 -10.76 -20.65
CA ASN A 214 -10.77 -10.95 -19.33
C ASN A 214 -10.05 -9.70 -18.79
N TRP A 215 -9.63 -8.82 -19.68
CA TRP A 215 -8.91 -7.59 -19.31
C TRP A 215 -9.84 -6.42 -18.95
N LEU A 216 -11.15 -6.53 -19.20
CA LEU A 216 -12.09 -5.43 -18.95
C LEU A 216 -12.38 -5.30 -17.46
N ASN A 217 -12.07 -4.14 -16.94
CA ASN A 217 -12.37 -3.77 -15.55
C ASN A 217 -13.16 -2.47 -15.53
N LEU A 218 -14.12 -2.37 -14.60
CA LEU A 218 -14.72 -1.12 -14.18
C LEU A 218 -14.00 -0.63 -12.94
N ALA A 219 -13.69 0.66 -12.87
CA ALA A 219 -13.03 1.25 -11.73
C ALA A 219 -13.80 2.47 -11.23
N PHE A 220 -13.97 2.56 -9.91
CA PHE A 220 -14.54 3.72 -9.22
C PHE A 220 -13.42 4.36 -8.42
N GLY A 221 -13.21 5.66 -8.66
CA GLY A 221 -12.15 6.43 -8.00
C GLY A 221 -12.71 7.24 -6.83
N TYR A 222 -11.88 7.45 -5.82
CA TYR A 222 -12.09 8.41 -4.76
C TYR A 222 -10.87 9.29 -4.62
N GLY A 223 -11.05 10.59 -4.72
CA GLY A 223 -10.05 11.62 -4.54
C GLY A 223 -10.64 12.83 -3.80
N ALA A 224 -9.77 13.74 -3.38
CA ALA A 224 -10.19 14.99 -2.75
C ALA A 224 -9.19 16.09 -3.07
N GLU A 225 -9.66 17.32 -3.08
CA GLU A 225 -8.86 18.50 -3.40
C GLU A 225 -9.16 19.66 -2.46
N GLY A 226 -8.30 20.69 -2.50
CA GLY A 226 -8.46 21.91 -1.72
C GLY A 226 -7.98 21.79 -0.27
N MET A 227 -7.16 20.81 0.04
CA MET A 227 -6.69 20.53 1.40
C MET A 227 -5.24 20.99 1.58
N ILE A 228 -5.02 21.97 2.46
CA ILE A 228 -3.67 22.40 2.89
C ILE A 228 -3.36 22.01 4.34
N THR A 229 -4.29 21.40 5.02
CA THR A 229 -4.21 20.89 6.40
C THR A 229 -5.24 19.78 6.58
N GLY A 230 -5.05 18.90 7.55
CA GLY A 230 -6.00 17.83 7.89
C GLY A 230 -7.32 18.36 8.40
N ASN A 231 -7.27 19.34 9.32
CA ASN A 231 -8.44 19.87 10.00
C ASN A 231 -9.01 21.12 9.27
N ALA A 232 -10.32 21.11 9.00
CA ALA A 232 -11.02 22.23 8.37
C ALA A 232 -11.05 23.50 9.26
N GLU A 233 -11.08 23.36 10.58
CA GLU A 233 -11.13 24.48 11.51
C GLU A 233 -9.83 25.33 11.48
N LEU A 234 -8.70 24.74 11.16
CA LEU A 234 -7.42 25.43 11.00
C LEU A 234 -7.34 26.24 9.71
N VAL A 235 -8.21 25.95 8.74
CA VAL A 235 -8.25 26.65 7.43
C VAL A 235 -8.65 28.12 7.60
N ASN A 236 -9.47 28.45 8.56
CA ASN A 236 -9.92 29.83 8.81
C ASN A 236 -8.78 30.78 9.24
N THR A 237 -7.64 30.24 9.66
CA THR A 237 -6.45 31.03 10.01
C THR A 237 -5.42 31.12 8.86
N ILE A 238 -5.55 30.32 7.81
CA ILE A 238 -4.59 30.22 6.70
C ILE A 238 -5.33 30.35 5.36
N PHE A 239 -5.57 31.52 4.91
CA PHE A 239 -5.85 32.07 3.55
C PHE A 239 -6.59 31.25 2.48
N LEU A 240 -7.16 30.06 2.74
CA LEU A 240 -8.02 29.36 1.77
C LEU A 240 -9.40 29.12 2.37
N PRO A 241 -10.48 29.55 1.69
CA PRO A 241 -11.84 29.31 2.17
C PRO A 241 -12.14 27.79 2.21
N GLU A 242 -12.78 27.33 3.26
CA GLU A 242 -13.28 25.96 3.41
C GLU A 242 -14.12 25.48 2.21
N SER A 243 -14.72 26.42 1.47
CA SER A 243 -15.48 26.18 0.23
C SER A 243 -14.68 25.58 -0.93
N GLN A 244 -13.34 25.50 -0.83
CA GLN A 244 -12.50 24.86 -1.84
C GLN A 244 -12.22 23.38 -1.57
N ARG A 245 -12.53 22.88 -0.37
CA ARG A 245 -12.38 21.46 -0.06
C ARG A 245 -13.54 20.66 -0.65
N HIS A 246 -13.23 19.74 -1.54
CA HIS A 246 -14.26 18.91 -2.17
C HIS A 246 -13.77 17.48 -2.45
N ARG A 247 -14.72 16.55 -2.43
CA ARG A 247 -14.49 15.15 -2.81
C ARG A 247 -14.72 14.99 -4.31
N GLN A 248 -13.95 14.06 -4.90
CA GLN A 248 -14.07 13.66 -6.30
C GLN A 248 -14.36 12.15 -6.37
N PHE A 249 -15.29 11.75 -7.26
CA PHE A 249 -15.73 10.36 -7.46
C PHE A 249 -15.65 9.96 -8.91
#